data_2762f284364d348970d052604565792f
#
_entry.id   2762f284364d348970d052604565792f
#
_cell.length_a   1.000
_cell.length_b   1.000
_cell.length_c   1.000
_cell.angle_alpha   90.00
_cell.angle_beta   90.00
_cell.angle_gamma   90.00
#
_symmetry.space_group_name_H-M   'P 1'
#
loop_
_entity.id
_entity.type
_entity.pdbx_description
1 polymer ?
#
loop_
_entity_poly.entity_id
_entity_poly.type
_entity_poly.pdbx_seq_one_letter_code
_entity_poly.pdbx_strand_id
1 'polypeptide(L)'
;MGLFGFFKNQFIEVIEWTDSDTNTMVYRFPVHNNEIKMGAELTVRESQVAIFVNEGELADVFGPGRHQLYTQNMPILTKLKSWKHGFNSPFKAEVYFVNTKQFINQKWGTSNPIMMRDPEFGAIRLRGYGIYSYRVAEPTVFLKELFGTNASYDTSNIEEQLKKMILSGLTDLFAESKIAALDLAMHYDELSDQGKEKMKPRFKAFGFDITSLYIENLSLPEEVEKVLDKKTSMGVLGDMQQYQQYQAAEALRDAARNEGGGLAGAGAGLGAGAALGGVMANAFSPNPQTTNTPVAPPTTSVQCPHCQAANNASAKFCSDCGKAMQTPKVPCISCQAAIDADAKFCGECGTQQVTEKTCAKCGKKNTANAKFCGDCGESL
;
A
#
# COMPACT_ATOMS: atom_id res chain seq x y z
N MET A 1 -57.51 9.63 -50.40
CA MET A 1 -56.18 9.16 -50.17
C MET A 1 -55.20 10.28 -50.48
N GLY A 2 -54.70 10.95 -49.47
CA GLY A 2 -54.03 12.24 -49.64
C GLY A 2 -52.63 12.13 -50.21
N LEU A 3 -52.25 13.04 -51.07
CA LEU A 3 -50.91 13.24 -51.62
C LEU A 3 -49.81 13.38 -50.55
N PHE A 4 -50.13 13.68 -49.30
CA PHE A 4 -49.21 13.82 -48.18
C PHE A 4 -48.60 12.51 -47.72
N GLY A 5 -49.20 11.36 -48.03
CA GLY A 5 -48.59 10.05 -47.65
C GLY A 5 -47.43 9.63 -48.54
N PHE A 6 -47.35 10.19 -49.78
CA PHE A 6 -46.32 9.84 -50.75
C PHE A 6 -44.97 10.54 -50.49
N PHE A 7 -45.00 11.72 -49.87
CA PHE A 7 -43.77 12.48 -49.58
C PHE A 7 -43.03 12.03 -48.34
N LYS A 8 -43.65 11.27 -47.40
CA LYS A 8 -43.01 10.78 -46.20
C LYS A 8 -41.94 9.72 -46.46
N ASN A 9 -41.94 9.09 -47.62
CA ASN A 9 -41.03 8.01 -47.97
C ASN A 9 -39.82 8.42 -48.82
N GLN A 10 -39.67 9.72 -49.14
CA GLN A 10 -38.59 10.19 -50.00
C GLN A 10 -37.41 10.85 -49.27
N PHE A 11 -37.46 10.98 -47.94
CA PHE A 11 -36.34 11.54 -47.20
C PHE A 11 -35.30 10.44 -46.91
N ILE A 12 -34.04 10.76 -47.23
CA ILE A 12 -32.88 9.94 -46.86
C ILE A 12 -32.86 9.83 -45.34
N GLU A 13 -32.83 8.61 -44.83
CA GLU A 13 -32.68 8.37 -43.40
C GLU A 13 -31.24 8.65 -43.02
N VAL A 14 -31.03 9.53 -42.02
CA VAL A 14 -29.71 9.85 -41.48
C VAL A 14 -29.57 9.17 -40.12
N ILE A 15 -28.54 8.33 -39.99
CA ILE A 15 -28.18 7.62 -38.77
C ILE A 15 -26.90 8.26 -38.23
N GLU A 16 -27.03 9.01 -37.16
CA GLU A 16 -25.91 9.66 -36.51
C GLU A 16 -26.16 9.77 -35.02
N TRP A 17 -25.08 9.86 -34.24
CA TRP A 17 -25.15 10.15 -32.84
C TRP A 17 -24.22 11.32 -32.48
N THR A 18 -24.80 12.30 -31.80
CA THR A 18 -24.06 13.40 -31.21
C THR A 18 -24.03 13.16 -29.69
N ASP A 19 -22.86 12.92 -29.18
CA ASP A 19 -22.62 12.70 -27.73
C ASP A 19 -22.85 14.03 -27.00
N SER A 20 -23.83 14.06 -26.11
CA SER A 20 -24.13 15.20 -25.23
C SER A 20 -23.61 15.02 -23.83
N ASP A 21 -23.03 13.85 -23.54
CA ASP A 21 -22.52 13.45 -22.21
C ASP A 21 -21.08 12.97 -22.32
N THR A 22 -20.30 13.22 -21.29
CA THR A 22 -18.90 12.76 -21.20
C THR A 22 -18.77 11.30 -20.83
N ASN A 23 -19.81 10.69 -20.28
CA ASN A 23 -19.77 9.38 -19.63
C ASN A 23 -20.35 8.24 -20.47
N THR A 24 -21.17 8.56 -21.49
CA THR A 24 -21.80 7.52 -22.31
C THR A 24 -20.78 6.81 -23.19
N MET A 25 -20.71 5.50 -23.03
CA MET A 25 -19.81 4.61 -23.76
C MET A 25 -20.48 3.98 -24.97
N VAL A 26 -21.75 3.61 -24.83
CA VAL A 26 -22.57 3.02 -25.91
C VAL A 26 -23.93 3.64 -25.94
N TYR A 27 -24.37 3.90 -27.14
CA TYR A 27 -25.72 4.40 -27.45
C TYR A 27 -26.36 3.57 -28.53
N ARG A 28 -27.53 3.01 -28.26
CA ARG A 28 -28.35 2.34 -29.27
C ARG A 28 -29.18 3.38 -30.02
N PHE A 29 -28.94 3.52 -31.31
CA PHE A 29 -29.73 4.42 -32.15
C PHE A 29 -31.18 3.92 -32.31
N PRO A 30 -32.19 4.75 -32.07
CA PRO A 30 -33.59 4.36 -32.13
C PRO A 30 -34.04 4.20 -33.59
N VAL A 31 -33.85 3.03 -34.15
CA VAL A 31 -34.35 2.69 -35.49
C VAL A 31 -35.82 2.28 -35.42
N HIS A 32 -36.67 2.86 -36.24
CA HIS A 32 -38.08 2.53 -36.26
C HIS A 32 -38.32 1.08 -36.75
N ASN A 33 -38.94 0.25 -35.93
CA ASN A 33 -39.13 -1.19 -36.17
C ASN A 33 -37.82 -1.97 -36.47
N ASN A 34 -36.68 -1.44 -36.08
CA ASN A 34 -35.34 -1.95 -36.45
C ASN A 34 -35.13 -2.04 -37.98
N GLU A 35 -35.88 -1.26 -38.78
CA GLU A 35 -35.82 -1.30 -40.23
C GLU A 35 -35.02 -0.11 -40.78
N ILE A 36 -33.88 -0.40 -41.40
CA ILE A 36 -32.99 0.59 -42.02
C ILE A 36 -33.26 0.59 -43.53
N LYS A 37 -33.49 1.78 -44.08
CA LYS A 37 -33.71 1.96 -45.51
C LYS A 37 -32.41 1.79 -46.28
N MET A 38 -32.52 1.13 -47.45
CA MET A 38 -31.40 1.11 -48.40
C MET A 38 -31.08 2.53 -48.87
N GLY A 39 -29.80 2.89 -48.89
CA GLY A 39 -29.34 4.23 -49.18
C GLY A 39 -29.39 5.20 -48.00
N ALA A 40 -29.73 4.74 -46.81
CA ALA A 40 -29.57 5.52 -45.57
C ALA A 40 -28.14 6.01 -45.40
N GLU A 41 -27.96 7.18 -44.82
CA GLU A 41 -26.65 7.78 -44.57
C GLU A 41 -26.25 7.57 -43.11
N LEU A 42 -25.14 6.88 -42.90
CA LEU A 42 -24.53 6.68 -41.59
C LEU A 42 -23.36 7.65 -41.43
N THR A 43 -23.44 8.50 -40.45
CA THR A 43 -22.34 9.40 -40.07
C THR A 43 -21.71 8.92 -38.77
N VAL A 44 -20.44 8.49 -38.81
CA VAL A 44 -19.63 8.06 -37.66
C VAL A 44 -18.56 9.11 -37.42
N ARG A 45 -18.48 9.65 -36.21
CA ARG A 45 -17.51 10.67 -35.85
C ARG A 45 -16.15 10.05 -35.56
N GLU A 46 -15.06 10.84 -35.55
CA GLU A 46 -13.69 10.39 -35.33
C GLU A 46 -13.50 9.60 -34.03
N SER A 47 -14.29 9.91 -33.00
CA SER A 47 -14.23 9.25 -31.70
C SER A 47 -15.29 8.17 -31.52
N GLN A 48 -15.86 7.64 -32.61
CA GLN A 48 -16.94 6.67 -32.57
C GLN A 48 -16.70 5.52 -33.53
N VAL A 49 -17.37 4.41 -33.24
CA VAL A 49 -17.51 3.25 -34.12
C VAL A 49 -18.99 2.87 -34.12
N ALA A 50 -19.58 2.68 -35.29
CA ALA A 50 -20.95 2.18 -35.43
C ALA A 50 -20.92 0.66 -35.68
N ILE A 51 -21.69 -0.10 -34.89
CA ILE A 51 -21.79 -1.55 -35.00
C ILE A 51 -23.21 -1.94 -35.24
N PHE A 52 -23.41 -2.72 -36.30
CA PHE A 52 -24.69 -3.29 -36.68
C PHE A 52 -24.86 -4.67 -36.06
N VAL A 53 -25.99 -4.88 -35.42
CA VAL A 53 -26.37 -6.18 -34.80
C VAL A 53 -27.66 -6.65 -35.48
N ASN A 54 -27.63 -7.87 -35.99
CA ASN A 54 -28.78 -8.51 -36.61
C ASN A 54 -29.18 -9.77 -35.85
N GLU A 55 -30.41 -9.81 -35.35
CA GLU A 55 -30.94 -10.96 -34.61
C GLU A 55 -30.05 -11.43 -33.46
N GLY A 56 -29.34 -10.47 -32.81
CA GLY A 56 -28.44 -10.75 -31.71
C GLY A 56 -27.00 -11.08 -32.11
N GLU A 57 -26.71 -11.17 -33.41
CA GLU A 57 -25.34 -11.41 -33.89
C GLU A 57 -24.68 -10.12 -34.37
N LEU A 58 -23.42 -9.93 -34.03
CA LEU A 58 -22.59 -8.85 -34.52
C LEU A 58 -22.42 -9.02 -36.02
N ALA A 59 -22.78 -7.98 -36.77
CA ALA A 59 -22.69 -7.98 -38.22
C ALA A 59 -21.56 -7.06 -38.69
N ASP A 60 -21.91 -5.91 -39.28
CA ASP A 60 -20.93 -5.01 -39.88
C ASP A 60 -20.48 -3.90 -38.91
N VAL A 61 -19.21 -3.48 -39.02
CA VAL A 61 -18.59 -2.44 -38.21
C VAL A 61 -18.12 -1.31 -39.12
N PHE A 62 -18.50 -0.09 -38.77
CA PHE A 62 -18.14 1.12 -39.52
C PHE A 62 -17.28 2.04 -38.64
N GLY A 63 -16.08 2.35 -39.12
CA GLY A 63 -15.22 3.37 -38.57
C GLY A 63 -15.66 4.79 -38.90
N PRO A 64 -14.88 5.80 -38.46
CA PRO A 64 -15.19 7.21 -38.74
C PRO A 64 -15.39 7.51 -40.21
N GLY A 65 -16.35 8.37 -40.49
CA GLY A 65 -16.69 8.81 -41.86
C GLY A 65 -18.17 8.82 -42.13
N ARG A 66 -18.48 9.18 -43.39
CA ARG A 66 -19.84 9.14 -43.93
C ARG A 66 -19.97 7.92 -44.82
N HIS A 67 -20.92 7.07 -44.51
CA HIS A 67 -21.15 5.80 -45.18
C HIS A 67 -22.58 5.77 -45.70
N GLN A 68 -22.73 5.48 -46.98
CA GLN A 68 -24.03 5.25 -47.58
C GLN A 68 -24.31 3.74 -47.50
N LEU A 69 -25.42 3.34 -46.87
CA LEU A 69 -25.70 1.95 -46.54
C LEU A 69 -26.34 1.22 -47.74
N TYR A 70 -25.51 0.43 -48.43
CA TYR A 70 -25.90 -0.46 -49.51
C TYR A 70 -25.48 -1.90 -49.25
N THR A 71 -26.08 -2.84 -49.96
CA THR A 71 -25.71 -4.27 -49.87
C THR A 71 -24.22 -4.54 -50.12
N GLN A 72 -23.55 -3.67 -50.87
CA GLN A 72 -22.13 -3.82 -51.22
C GLN A 72 -21.19 -3.51 -50.05
N ASN A 73 -21.58 -2.60 -49.18
CA ASN A 73 -20.76 -2.22 -48.01
C ASN A 73 -21.22 -2.81 -46.67
N MET A 74 -22.21 -3.70 -46.71
CA MET A 74 -22.69 -4.47 -45.56
C MET A 74 -22.69 -5.98 -45.88
N PRO A 75 -21.53 -6.57 -46.12
CA PRO A 75 -21.43 -7.95 -46.62
C PRO A 75 -21.97 -8.99 -45.66
N ILE A 76 -21.89 -8.77 -44.35
CA ILE A 76 -22.38 -9.73 -43.36
C ILE A 76 -23.88 -9.67 -43.23
N LEU A 77 -24.46 -8.48 -43.08
CA LEU A 77 -25.91 -8.29 -43.06
C LEU A 77 -26.59 -8.79 -44.34
N THR A 78 -25.96 -8.54 -45.46
CA THR A 78 -26.47 -8.96 -46.78
C THR A 78 -26.47 -10.47 -46.94
N LYS A 79 -25.41 -11.15 -46.49
CA LYS A 79 -25.36 -12.63 -46.51
C LYS A 79 -26.41 -13.30 -45.63
N LEU A 80 -26.71 -12.70 -44.50
CA LEU A 80 -27.69 -13.25 -43.55
C LEU A 80 -29.13 -13.19 -44.09
N LYS A 81 -29.49 -12.24 -44.96
CA LYS A 81 -30.91 -12.01 -45.36
C LYS A 81 -31.18 -11.97 -46.85
N SER A 82 -30.19 -11.90 -47.74
CA SER A 82 -30.37 -11.57 -49.14
C SER A 82 -31.13 -12.59 -50.01
N TRP A 83 -31.40 -13.76 -49.46
CA TRP A 83 -32.00 -14.84 -50.28
C TRP A 83 -33.53 -14.80 -50.39
N LYS A 84 -34.27 -14.14 -49.48
CA LYS A 84 -35.73 -14.27 -49.39
C LYS A 84 -36.56 -13.13 -49.97
N HIS A 85 -36.03 -11.91 -50.11
CA HIS A 85 -36.86 -10.74 -50.39
C HIS A 85 -36.17 -9.71 -51.31
N GLY A 86 -35.88 -9.95 -52.52
CA GLY A 86 -35.44 -8.97 -53.51
C GLY A 86 -34.78 -7.66 -53.01
N PHE A 87 -33.89 -7.10 -53.78
CA PHE A 87 -32.96 -5.99 -53.43
C PHE A 87 -33.55 -4.66 -52.93
N ASN A 88 -34.86 -4.53 -52.74
CA ASN A 88 -35.56 -3.31 -52.32
C ASN A 88 -36.23 -3.38 -50.94
N SER A 89 -35.99 -4.43 -50.17
CA SER A 89 -36.58 -4.56 -48.83
C SER A 89 -35.71 -3.93 -47.76
N PRO A 90 -36.29 -3.19 -46.78
CA PRO A 90 -35.54 -2.70 -45.64
C PRO A 90 -34.94 -3.90 -44.87
N PHE A 91 -33.73 -3.75 -44.37
CA PHE A 91 -33.10 -4.76 -43.51
C PHE A 91 -33.29 -4.42 -42.04
N LYS A 92 -33.47 -5.43 -41.25
CA LYS A 92 -33.64 -5.28 -39.80
C LYS A 92 -32.28 -5.38 -39.12
N ALA A 93 -31.88 -4.32 -38.44
CA ALA A 93 -30.66 -4.29 -37.64
C ALA A 93 -30.80 -3.27 -36.53
N GLU A 94 -30.12 -3.56 -35.46
CA GLU A 94 -29.86 -2.60 -34.39
C GLU A 94 -28.55 -1.89 -34.70
N VAL A 95 -28.48 -0.59 -34.43
CA VAL A 95 -27.27 0.22 -34.62
C VAL A 95 -26.78 0.69 -33.27
N TYR A 96 -25.58 0.31 -32.95
CA TYR A 96 -24.89 0.73 -31.71
C TYR A 96 -23.72 1.63 -32.04
N PHE A 97 -23.71 2.83 -31.48
CA PHE A 97 -22.57 3.71 -31.52
C PHE A 97 -21.75 3.47 -30.26
N VAL A 98 -20.49 3.14 -30.44
CA VAL A 98 -19.51 2.95 -29.36
C VAL A 98 -18.54 4.12 -29.37
N ASN A 99 -18.40 4.78 -28.22
CA ASN A 99 -17.50 5.89 -28.05
C ASN A 99 -16.07 5.37 -27.79
N THR A 100 -15.14 5.77 -28.64
CA THR A 100 -13.72 5.37 -28.56
C THR A 100 -12.81 6.47 -28.00
N LYS A 101 -13.42 7.61 -27.56
CA LYS A 101 -12.69 8.67 -26.86
C LYS A 101 -12.06 8.14 -25.58
N GLN A 102 -11.13 8.90 -25.02
CA GLN A 102 -10.60 8.60 -23.70
C GLN A 102 -11.58 9.03 -22.61
N PHE A 103 -11.84 8.12 -21.67
CA PHE A 103 -12.54 8.40 -20.42
C PHE A 103 -11.47 8.72 -19.38
N ILE A 104 -11.27 10.01 -19.12
CA ILE A 104 -10.21 10.55 -18.27
C ILE A 104 -10.67 10.73 -16.82
N ASN A 105 -9.72 10.92 -15.90
CA ASN A 105 -9.96 11.25 -14.49
C ASN A 105 -10.86 10.25 -13.76
N GLN A 106 -10.78 8.98 -14.13
CA GLN A 106 -11.46 7.93 -13.39
C GLN A 106 -10.69 7.66 -12.09
N LYS A 107 -11.39 7.75 -10.95
CA LYS A 107 -10.76 7.64 -9.64
C LYS A 107 -10.64 6.18 -9.19
N TRP A 108 -9.49 5.82 -8.64
CA TRP A 108 -9.31 4.59 -7.89
C TRP A 108 -8.84 4.89 -6.47
N GLY A 109 -9.14 4.01 -5.53
CA GLY A 109 -8.68 4.16 -4.15
C GLY A 109 -8.94 2.90 -3.35
N THR A 110 -8.12 2.67 -2.33
CA THR A 110 -8.22 1.51 -1.46
C THR A 110 -9.34 1.69 -0.45
N SER A 111 -10.38 0.87 -0.50
CA SER A 111 -11.41 0.82 0.55
C SER A 111 -10.83 0.25 1.85
N ASN A 112 -10.01 -0.80 1.74
CA ASN A 112 -9.27 -1.40 2.84
C ASN A 112 -7.77 -1.22 2.61
N PRO A 113 -6.98 -1.06 3.69
CA PRO A 113 -5.53 -0.98 3.56
C PRO A 113 -4.93 -2.22 2.89
N ILE A 114 -3.97 -2.01 2.02
CA ILE A 114 -3.16 -3.06 1.40
C ILE A 114 -2.07 -3.48 2.40
N MET A 115 -1.96 -4.78 2.66
CA MET A 115 -0.88 -5.33 3.48
C MET A 115 0.36 -5.54 2.62
N MET A 116 1.48 -4.95 3.01
CA MET A 116 2.77 -5.21 2.37
C MET A 116 3.86 -5.48 3.42
N ARG A 117 4.94 -6.09 2.98
CA ARG A 117 6.11 -6.31 3.80
C ARG A 117 7.16 -5.26 3.49
N ASP A 118 7.41 -4.41 4.45
CA ASP A 118 8.41 -3.34 4.38
C ASP A 118 9.75 -3.84 4.93
N PRO A 119 10.90 -3.49 4.30
CA PRO A 119 12.21 -3.89 4.77
C PRO A 119 12.58 -3.32 6.15
N GLU A 120 12.11 -2.11 6.49
CA GLU A 120 12.44 -1.41 7.73
C GLU A 120 11.40 -1.63 8.84
N PHE A 121 10.11 -1.62 8.49
CA PHE A 121 9.00 -1.65 9.45
C PHE A 121 8.33 -3.02 9.55
N GLY A 122 8.72 -3.99 8.71
CA GLY A 122 8.09 -5.30 8.70
C GLY A 122 6.73 -5.31 7.99
N ALA A 123 5.68 -5.81 8.64
CA ALA A 123 4.34 -5.82 8.05
C ALA A 123 3.65 -4.47 8.25
N ILE A 124 3.39 -3.76 7.19
CA ILE A 124 2.69 -2.47 7.19
C ILE A 124 1.40 -2.52 6.40
N ARG A 125 0.57 -1.51 6.61
CA ARG A 125 -0.69 -1.30 5.90
C ARG A 125 -0.60 0.01 5.14
N LEU A 126 -0.84 -0.03 3.82
CA LEU A 126 -0.87 1.15 2.97
C LEU A 126 -2.28 1.46 2.53
N ARG A 127 -2.61 2.74 2.45
CA ARG A 127 -3.75 3.25 1.72
C ARG A 127 -3.25 4.06 0.55
N GLY A 128 -3.95 3.97 -0.58
CA GLY A 128 -3.58 4.74 -1.74
C GLY A 128 -4.79 5.11 -2.56
N TYR A 129 -4.63 6.18 -3.31
CA TYR A 129 -5.60 6.62 -4.31
C TYR A 129 -4.89 7.29 -5.48
N GLY A 130 -5.62 7.44 -6.56
CA GLY A 130 -5.14 8.09 -7.75
C GLY A 130 -6.17 8.06 -8.86
N ILE A 131 -5.72 8.32 -10.06
CA ILE A 131 -6.56 8.39 -11.25
C ILE A 131 -6.05 7.46 -12.35
N TYR A 132 -6.95 7.07 -13.21
CA TYR A 132 -6.62 6.34 -14.43
C TYR A 132 -7.48 6.85 -15.59
N SER A 133 -7.03 6.56 -16.79
CA SER A 133 -7.78 6.84 -18.00
C SER A 133 -7.77 5.61 -18.90
N TYR A 134 -8.87 5.40 -19.60
CA TYR A 134 -9.01 4.29 -20.53
C TYR A 134 -9.86 4.68 -21.72
N ARG A 135 -9.86 3.86 -22.75
CA ARG A 135 -10.73 3.97 -23.93
C ARG A 135 -11.21 2.59 -24.36
N VAL A 136 -12.29 2.58 -25.12
CA VAL A 136 -12.70 1.38 -25.83
C VAL A 136 -11.80 1.23 -27.06
N ALA A 137 -10.92 0.22 -27.04
CA ALA A 137 -9.99 -0.08 -28.12
C ALA A 137 -10.55 -1.13 -29.09
N GLU A 138 -11.27 -2.12 -28.56
CA GLU A 138 -11.89 -3.19 -29.33
C GLU A 138 -13.41 -3.20 -29.08
N PRO A 139 -14.18 -2.35 -29.82
CA PRO A 139 -15.62 -2.15 -29.58
C PRO A 139 -16.45 -3.42 -29.70
N THR A 140 -16.06 -4.34 -30.57
CA THR A 140 -16.76 -5.63 -30.76
C THR A 140 -16.60 -6.57 -29.56
N VAL A 141 -15.39 -6.61 -28.98
CA VAL A 141 -15.12 -7.37 -27.74
C VAL A 141 -15.89 -6.76 -26.59
N PHE A 142 -15.84 -5.44 -26.44
CA PHE A 142 -16.54 -4.72 -25.39
C PHE A 142 -18.06 -4.98 -25.42
N LEU A 143 -18.71 -4.90 -26.59
CA LEU A 143 -20.14 -5.20 -26.71
C LEU A 143 -20.46 -6.64 -26.34
N LYS A 144 -19.61 -7.57 -26.75
CA LYS A 144 -19.82 -8.99 -26.51
C LYS A 144 -19.69 -9.39 -25.06
N GLU A 145 -18.64 -8.86 -24.40
CA GLU A 145 -18.28 -9.28 -23.03
C GLU A 145 -19.06 -8.50 -21.95
N LEU A 146 -19.42 -7.24 -22.18
CA LEU A 146 -19.93 -6.37 -21.12
C LEU A 146 -21.30 -5.76 -21.40
N PHE A 147 -21.56 -5.36 -22.63
CA PHE A 147 -22.76 -4.58 -22.93
C PHE A 147 -24.04 -5.42 -22.97
N GLY A 148 -23.99 -6.60 -23.54
CA GLY A 148 -25.15 -7.46 -23.71
C GLY A 148 -26.25 -6.80 -24.57
N THR A 149 -27.47 -6.68 -24.03
CA THR A 149 -28.66 -6.16 -24.73
C THR A 149 -29.18 -4.83 -24.19
N ASN A 150 -28.38 -4.10 -23.43
CA ASN A 150 -28.78 -2.82 -22.85
C ASN A 150 -29.01 -1.76 -23.96
N ALA A 151 -29.82 -0.73 -23.65
CA ALA A 151 -30.04 0.38 -24.58
C ALA A 151 -28.92 1.43 -24.53
N SER A 152 -28.27 1.58 -23.37
CA SER A 152 -27.12 2.46 -23.14
C SER A 152 -26.17 1.83 -22.14
N TYR A 153 -24.93 2.27 -22.15
CA TYR A 153 -23.91 1.84 -21.21
C TYR A 153 -22.99 3.02 -20.90
N ASP A 154 -22.87 3.32 -19.62
CA ASP A 154 -22.09 4.44 -19.12
C ASP A 154 -20.87 3.97 -18.32
N THR A 155 -19.93 4.86 -18.08
CA THR A 155 -18.73 4.60 -17.28
C THR A 155 -19.07 4.05 -15.89
N SER A 156 -20.17 4.49 -15.28
CA SER A 156 -20.65 4.03 -13.98
C SER A 156 -20.96 2.54 -13.93
N ASN A 157 -21.36 1.93 -15.04
CA ASN A 157 -21.69 0.51 -15.11
C ASN A 157 -20.46 -0.41 -14.94
N ILE A 158 -19.26 0.08 -15.32
CA ILE A 158 -18.03 -0.69 -15.30
C ILE A 158 -17.02 -0.19 -14.25
N GLU A 159 -17.26 0.99 -13.68
CA GLU A 159 -16.32 1.68 -12.79
C GLU A 159 -15.84 0.79 -11.64
N GLU A 160 -16.76 0.11 -10.96
CA GLU A 160 -16.42 -0.75 -9.82
C GLU A 160 -15.53 -1.93 -10.23
N GLN A 161 -15.81 -2.53 -11.38
CA GLN A 161 -15.03 -3.65 -11.90
C GLN A 161 -13.61 -3.20 -12.27
N LEU A 162 -13.47 -2.07 -12.96
CA LEU A 162 -12.17 -1.52 -13.33
C LEU A 162 -11.35 -1.13 -12.09
N LYS A 163 -11.98 -0.51 -11.08
CA LYS A 163 -11.35 -0.22 -9.78
C LYS A 163 -10.80 -1.48 -9.11
N LYS A 164 -11.60 -2.55 -9.04
CA LYS A 164 -11.16 -3.83 -8.46
C LYS A 164 -9.97 -4.43 -9.21
N MET A 165 -9.96 -4.33 -10.54
CA MET A 165 -8.85 -4.79 -11.37
C MET A 165 -7.57 -4.01 -11.08
N ILE A 166 -7.66 -2.68 -11.00
CA ILE A 166 -6.54 -1.80 -10.68
C ILE A 166 -6.01 -2.12 -9.29
N LEU A 167 -6.88 -2.16 -8.27
CA LEU A 167 -6.46 -2.44 -6.89
C LEU A 167 -5.77 -3.80 -6.76
N SER A 168 -6.31 -4.84 -7.40
CA SER A 168 -5.67 -6.16 -7.41
C SER A 168 -4.27 -6.12 -8.00
N GLY A 169 -4.10 -5.45 -9.14
CA GLY A 169 -2.81 -5.39 -9.79
C GLY A 169 -1.80 -4.48 -9.11
N LEU A 170 -2.23 -3.37 -8.52
CA LEU A 170 -1.37 -2.51 -7.70
C LEU A 170 -0.95 -3.22 -6.41
N THR A 171 -1.85 -3.98 -5.78
CA THR A 171 -1.50 -4.80 -4.60
C THR A 171 -0.38 -5.79 -4.93
N ASP A 172 -0.50 -6.51 -6.05
CA ASP A 172 0.54 -7.42 -6.52
C ASP A 172 1.86 -6.67 -6.83
N LEU A 173 1.76 -5.49 -7.47
CA LEU A 173 2.93 -4.68 -7.81
C LEU A 173 3.67 -4.21 -6.55
N PHE A 174 2.97 -3.67 -5.55
CA PHE A 174 3.59 -3.23 -4.30
C PHE A 174 4.23 -4.39 -3.53
N ALA A 175 3.59 -5.56 -3.52
CA ALA A 175 4.16 -6.75 -2.89
C ALA A 175 5.47 -7.22 -3.56
N GLU A 176 5.59 -7.03 -4.87
CA GLU A 176 6.75 -7.44 -5.68
C GLU A 176 7.89 -6.40 -5.67
N SER A 177 7.57 -5.10 -5.52
CA SER A 177 8.52 -3.99 -5.68
C SER A 177 9.66 -3.98 -4.66
N LYS A 178 9.42 -4.50 -3.44
CA LYS A 178 10.38 -4.47 -2.31
C LYS A 178 10.92 -3.07 -1.97
N ILE A 179 10.25 -2.01 -2.42
CA ILE A 179 10.59 -0.62 -2.13
C ILE A 179 10.14 -0.32 -0.72
N ALA A 180 10.98 0.34 0.08
CA ALA A 180 10.61 0.78 1.42
C ALA A 180 9.46 1.81 1.33
N ALA A 181 8.54 1.77 2.30
CA ALA A 181 7.34 2.62 2.27
C ALA A 181 7.68 4.12 2.23
N LEU A 182 8.78 4.52 2.86
CA LEU A 182 9.26 5.90 2.84
C LEU A 182 9.77 6.34 1.47
N ASP A 183 10.27 5.40 0.66
CA ASP A 183 10.83 5.67 -0.65
C ASP A 183 9.78 5.58 -1.76
N LEU A 184 8.59 5.03 -1.47
CA LEU A 184 7.52 4.87 -2.46
C LEU A 184 7.16 6.18 -3.17
N ALA A 185 7.18 7.30 -2.44
CA ALA A 185 6.84 8.60 -3.01
C ALA A 185 7.81 9.07 -4.11
N MET A 186 9.06 8.62 -4.07
CA MET A 186 10.06 8.92 -5.10
C MET A 186 9.88 8.07 -6.37
N HIS A 187 9.08 7.00 -6.29
CA HIS A 187 8.89 6.02 -7.36
C HIS A 187 7.45 5.97 -7.89
N TYR A 188 6.63 7.01 -7.65
CA TYR A 188 5.23 7.00 -8.11
C TYR A 188 5.11 6.89 -9.63
N ASP A 189 5.97 7.54 -10.39
CA ASP A 189 5.94 7.51 -11.85
C ASP A 189 6.30 6.12 -12.38
N GLU A 190 7.38 5.52 -11.87
CA GLU A 190 7.82 4.18 -12.27
C GLU A 190 6.78 3.10 -11.88
N LEU A 191 6.21 3.21 -10.68
CA LEU A 191 5.16 2.31 -10.21
C LEU A 191 3.87 2.47 -11.02
N SER A 192 3.54 3.71 -11.42
CA SER A 192 2.39 4.00 -12.27
C SER A 192 2.55 3.36 -13.65
N ASP A 193 3.72 3.50 -14.27
CA ASP A 193 4.00 2.90 -15.57
C ASP A 193 4.03 1.37 -15.51
N GLN A 194 4.69 0.78 -14.51
CA GLN A 194 4.68 -0.66 -14.30
C GLN A 194 3.26 -1.19 -14.03
N GLY A 195 2.48 -0.46 -13.23
CA GLY A 195 1.09 -0.75 -12.96
C GLY A 195 0.25 -0.74 -14.21
N LYS A 196 0.40 0.28 -15.05
CA LYS A 196 -0.27 0.37 -16.34
C LYS A 196 0.03 -0.83 -17.23
N GLU A 197 1.31 -1.19 -17.41
CA GLU A 197 1.69 -2.34 -18.22
C GLU A 197 1.13 -3.68 -17.66
N LYS A 198 1.14 -3.84 -16.35
CA LYS A 198 0.56 -5.04 -15.69
C LYS A 198 -0.95 -5.13 -15.87
N MET A 199 -1.66 -3.98 -16.00
CA MET A 199 -3.12 -3.91 -16.19
C MET A 199 -3.54 -4.13 -17.65
N LYS A 200 -2.73 -3.77 -18.65
CA LYS A 200 -3.08 -3.86 -20.07
C LYS A 200 -3.74 -5.17 -20.48
N PRO A 201 -3.23 -6.37 -20.14
CA PRO A 201 -3.87 -7.62 -20.53
C PRO A 201 -5.27 -7.79 -19.95
N ARG A 202 -5.47 -7.34 -18.70
CA ARG A 202 -6.75 -7.44 -18.01
C ARG A 202 -7.80 -6.52 -18.64
N PHE A 203 -7.41 -5.29 -18.99
CA PHE A 203 -8.27 -4.33 -19.67
C PHE A 203 -8.61 -4.79 -21.09
N LYS A 204 -7.61 -5.32 -21.81
CA LYS A 204 -7.78 -5.83 -23.18
C LYS A 204 -8.79 -6.98 -23.23
N ALA A 205 -8.88 -7.82 -22.23
CA ALA A 205 -9.86 -8.91 -22.17
C ALA A 205 -11.32 -8.42 -22.29
N PHE A 206 -11.59 -7.16 -21.90
CA PHE A 206 -12.89 -6.52 -22.01
C PHE A 206 -12.99 -5.51 -23.16
N GLY A 207 -11.99 -5.48 -24.04
CA GLY A 207 -11.95 -4.55 -25.18
C GLY A 207 -11.48 -3.14 -24.83
N PHE A 208 -10.89 -2.92 -23.64
CA PHE A 208 -10.35 -1.63 -23.21
C PHE A 208 -8.84 -1.54 -23.41
N ASP A 209 -8.36 -0.30 -23.54
CA ASP A 209 -6.95 0.06 -23.44
C ASP A 209 -6.79 1.08 -22.30
N ILE A 210 -5.94 0.76 -21.33
CA ILE A 210 -5.58 1.69 -20.26
C ILE A 210 -4.53 2.67 -20.80
N THR A 211 -4.92 3.94 -20.93
CA THR A 211 -4.06 4.97 -21.52
C THR A 211 -3.13 5.61 -20.51
N SER A 212 -3.60 5.80 -19.30
CA SER A 212 -2.78 6.30 -18.18
C SER A 212 -3.21 5.69 -16.86
N LEU A 213 -2.27 5.60 -15.94
CA LEU A 213 -2.48 5.26 -14.54
C LEU A 213 -1.57 6.16 -13.72
N TYR A 214 -2.10 6.84 -12.70
CA TYR A 214 -1.33 7.69 -11.80
C TYR A 214 -1.63 7.33 -10.36
N ILE A 215 -0.57 7.20 -9.58
CA ILE A 215 -0.62 7.11 -8.13
C ILE A 215 -0.46 8.54 -7.61
N GLU A 216 -1.52 9.08 -6.98
CA GLU A 216 -1.48 10.45 -6.46
C GLU A 216 -0.97 10.49 -5.02
N ASN A 217 -1.31 9.46 -4.24
CA ASN A 217 -0.86 9.37 -2.87
C ASN A 217 -0.86 7.91 -2.37
N LEU A 218 0.15 7.60 -1.57
CA LEU A 218 0.22 6.40 -0.73
C LEU A 218 0.47 6.86 0.70
N SER A 219 -0.42 6.52 1.63
CA SER A 219 -0.33 6.90 3.04
C SER A 219 -0.17 5.68 3.94
N LEU A 220 0.61 5.86 4.98
CA LEU A 220 0.74 4.92 6.09
C LEU A 220 -0.43 5.09 7.07
N PRO A 221 -0.72 4.10 7.93
CA PRO A 221 -1.62 4.29 9.05
C PRO A 221 -1.11 5.39 9.99
N GLU A 222 -2.04 6.13 10.57
CA GLU A 222 -1.74 7.24 11.47
C GLU A 222 -0.80 6.86 12.65
N GLU A 223 -0.92 5.61 13.13
CA GLU A 223 -0.04 5.10 14.20
C GLU A 223 1.41 4.98 13.74
N VAL A 224 1.65 4.60 12.48
CA VAL A 224 2.99 4.49 11.90
C VAL A 224 3.55 5.87 11.60
N GLU A 225 2.73 6.78 11.07
CA GLU A 225 3.12 8.19 10.85
C GLU A 225 3.55 8.84 12.15
N LYS A 226 2.80 8.68 13.24
CA LYS A 226 3.19 9.19 14.57
C LYS A 226 4.52 8.64 15.09
N VAL A 227 4.81 7.36 14.81
CA VAL A 227 6.11 6.77 15.20
C VAL A 227 7.24 7.33 14.34
N LEU A 228 7.01 7.56 13.06
CA LEU A 228 7.96 8.19 12.14
C LEU A 228 8.25 9.63 12.54
N ASP A 229 7.21 10.41 12.87
CA ASP A 229 7.35 11.79 13.35
C ASP A 229 8.20 11.86 14.63
N LYS A 230 7.96 10.92 15.55
CA LYS A 230 8.81 10.79 16.76
C LYS A 230 10.25 10.43 16.42
N LYS A 231 10.48 9.46 15.53
CA LYS A 231 11.81 9.05 15.10
C LYS A 231 12.55 10.19 14.40
N THR A 232 11.85 10.92 13.54
CA THR A 232 12.38 12.10 12.85
C THR A 232 12.71 13.21 13.84
N SER A 233 11.83 13.50 14.79
CA SER A 233 12.08 14.48 15.86
C SER A 233 13.27 14.10 16.70
N MET A 234 13.46 12.81 17.01
CA MET A 234 14.64 12.30 17.72
C MET A 234 15.91 12.46 16.87
N GLY A 235 15.85 12.21 15.55
CA GLY A 235 16.98 12.36 14.65
C GLY A 235 17.42 13.83 14.47
N VAL A 236 16.47 14.75 14.43
CA VAL A 236 16.73 16.19 14.34
C VAL A 236 17.33 16.78 15.62
N LEU A 237 16.91 16.27 16.78
CA LEU A 237 17.41 16.74 18.09
C LEU A 237 18.78 16.14 18.47
N GLY A 238 19.22 15.06 17.81
CA GLY A 238 20.57 14.49 17.89
C GLY A 238 21.01 14.01 19.26
N ASP A 239 20.28 14.33 20.35
CA ASP A 239 20.62 13.99 21.74
C ASP A 239 19.37 13.47 22.47
N MET A 240 19.51 12.28 23.06
CA MET A 240 18.48 11.65 23.86
C MET A 240 18.08 12.50 25.08
N GLN A 241 18.99 13.31 25.61
CA GLN A 241 18.68 14.21 26.74
C GLN A 241 17.77 15.35 26.31
N GLN A 242 18.00 15.95 25.14
CA GLN A 242 17.13 17.00 24.60
C GLN A 242 15.74 16.46 24.30
N TYR A 243 15.63 15.23 23.77
CA TYR A 243 14.35 14.59 23.55
C TYR A 243 13.57 14.33 24.84
N GLN A 244 14.23 13.87 25.90
CA GLN A 244 13.60 13.67 27.21
C GLN A 244 13.11 14.99 27.81
N GLN A 245 13.90 16.07 27.67
CA GLN A 245 13.48 17.42 28.09
C GLN A 245 12.27 17.93 27.31
N TYR A 246 12.24 17.70 25.99
CA TYR A 246 11.11 18.07 25.15
C TYR A 246 9.85 17.30 25.53
N GLN A 247 9.93 15.98 25.73
CA GLN A 247 8.80 15.14 26.18
C GLN A 247 8.30 15.53 27.57
N ALA A 248 9.20 15.87 28.48
CA ALA A 248 8.82 16.35 29.81
C ALA A 248 8.09 17.71 29.75
N ALA A 249 8.54 18.61 28.88
CA ALA A 249 7.88 19.89 28.66
C ALA A 249 6.51 19.77 28.00
N GLU A 250 6.35 18.81 27.06
CA GLU A 250 5.06 18.50 26.41
C GLU A 250 4.08 17.85 27.40
N ALA A 251 4.52 16.89 28.20
CA ALA A 251 3.70 16.29 29.25
C ALA A 251 3.23 17.32 30.29
N LEU A 252 4.08 18.28 30.67
CA LEU A 252 3.70 19.41 31.54
C LEU A 252 2.67 20.31 30.89
N ARG A 253 2.80 20.59 29.58
CA ARG A 253 1.82 21.40 28.86
C ARG A 253 0.47 20.71 28.76
N ASP A 254 0.46 19.40 28.51
CA ASP A 254 -0.77 18.61 28.45
C ASP A 254 -1.42 18.45 29.83
N ALA A 255 -0.62 18.28 30.89
CA ALA A 255 -1.12 18.29 32.27
C ALA A 255 -1.72 19.66 32.67
N ALA A 256 -1.11 20.75 32.20
CA ALA A 256 -1.62 22.11 32.43
C ALA A 256 -2.90 22.43 31.66
N ARG A 257 -3.17 21.76 30.56
CA ARG A 257 -4.41 21.91 29.77
C ARG A 257 -5.60 21.10 30.29
N ASN A 258 -5.33 20.07 31.10
CA ASN A 258 -6.38 19.28 31.72
C ASN A 258 -6.96 20.03 32.95
N GLU A 259 -8.04 20.75 32.75
CA GLU A 259 -8.81 21.48 33.78
C GLU A 259 -9.59 20.58 34.77
N GLY A 260 -9.35 19.25 34.78
CA GLY A 260 -9.95 18.29 35.70
C GLY A 260 -9.32 18.31 37.08
N GLY A 261 -9.46 19.42 37.80
CA GLY A 261 -8.93 19.60 39.15
C GLY A 261 -9.66 18.79 40.21
N GLY A 262 -9.19 17.59 40.52
CA GLY A 262 -9.48 16.83 41.73
C GLY A 262 -8.24 16.77 42.63
N LEU A 263 -8.45 16.61 43.98
CA LEU A 263 -7.39 16.51 45.01
C LEU A 263 -6.28 15.49 44.66
N ALA A 264 -6.57 14.53 43.79
CA ALA A 264 -5.59 13.57 43.24
C ALA A 264 -4.57 14.21 42.26
N GLY A 265 -4.97 15.31 41.54
CA GLY A 265 -4.07 16.06 40.66
C GLY A 265 -3.07 16.92 41.43
N ALA A 266 -3.44 17.43 42.61
CA ALA A 266 -2.53 18.22 43.43
C ALA A 266 -1.43 17.38 44.08
N GLY A 267 -1.72 16.11 44.45
CA GLY A 267 -0.71 15.18 44.99
C GLY A 267 0.29 14.67 43.94
N ALA A 268 -0.21 14.41 42.72
CA ALA A 268 0.64 14.02 41.59
C ALA A 268 1.49 15.20 41.10
N GLY A 269 0.96 16.43 41.13
CA GLY A 269 1.69 17.64 40.76
C GLY A 269 2.83 18.00 41.71
N LEU A 270 2.67 17.79 43.04
CA LEU A 270 3.73 18.02 44.02
C LEU A 270 4.82 16.97 43.96
N GLY A 271 4.49 15.67 43.77
CA GLY A 271 5.46 14.58 43.62
C GLY A 271 6.26 14.66 42.33
N ALA A 272 5.58 14.94 41.19
CA ALA A 272 6.24 15.15 39.91
C ALA A 272 7.03 16.47 39.87
N GLY A 273 6.55 17.51 40.55
CA GLY A 273 7.23 18.81 40.66
C GLY A 273 8.55 18.74 41.43
N ALA A 274 8.63 17.95 42.51
CA ALA A 274 9.83 17.77 43.28
C ALA A 274 10.86 16.90 42.52
N ALA A 275 10.42 15.87 41.79
CA ALA A 275 11.31 15.04 40.96
C ALA A 275 11.82 15.82 39.74
N LEU A 276 10.94 16.61 39.09
CA LEU A 276 11.29 17.44 37.93
C LEU A 276 12.10 18.68 38.34
N GLY A 277 11.86 19.26 39.53
CA GLY A 277 12.62 20.37 40.03
C GLY A 277 14.13 20.04 40.19
N GLY A 278 14.45 18.82 40.62
CA GLY A 278 15.81 18.31 40.69
C GLY A 278 16.47 18.15 39.33
N VAL A 279 15.72 17.65 38.35
CA VAL A 279 16.21 17.46 36.97
C VAL A 279 16.37 18.80 36.25
N MET A 280 15.44 19.74 36.44
CA MET A 280 15.52 21.09 35.85
C MET A 280 16.60 21.96 36.48
N ALA A 281 16.82 21.88 37.79
CA ALA A 281 17.94 22.59 38.44
C ALA A 281 19.29 22.20 37.86
N ASN A 282 19.48 20.92 37.50
CA ASN A 282 20.69 20.45 36.81
C ASN A 282 20.75 20.81 35.33
N ALA A 283 19.59 20.98 34.64
CA ALA A 283 19.53 21.30 33.23
C ALA A 283 19.75 22.78 32.89
N PHE A 284 19.48 23.68 33.85
CA PHE A 284 19.64 25.14 33.69
C PHE A 284 20.85 25.73 34.40
N SER A 285 21.77 24.93 34.94
CA SER A 285 23.03 25.44 35.48
C SER A 285 24.05 25.69 34.36
N PRO A 286 24.39 26.95 34.06
CA PRO A 286 25.30 27.28 32.97
C PRO A 286 26.76 27.31 33.45
N ASN A 287 27.25 26.34 34.19
CA ASN A 287 28.71 26.16 34.33
C ASN A 287 29.07 25.00 35.23
N PRO A 288 29.98 24.08 34.87
CA PRO A 288 30.55 23.12 35.81
C PRO A 288 31.75 23.73 36.52
N GLN A 289 31.55 24.59 37.51
CA GLN A 289 32.58 24.91 38.46
C GLN A 289 32.34 24.21 39.80
N THR A 290 33.27 23.35 40.11
CA THR A 290 33.54 22.66 41.34
C THR A 290 33.21 23.49 42.58
N THR A 291 32.26 22.99 43.41
CA THR A 291 32.22 23.30 44.84
C THR A 291 32.17 22.01 45.63
N ASN A 292 33.26 21.72 46.31
CA ASN A 292 33.38 20.72 47.33
C ASN A 292 32.43 21.03 48.51
N THR A 293 31.49 20.15 48.77
CA THR A 293 30.85 20.03 50.07
C THR A 293 30.82 18.55 50.48
N PRO A 294 31.24 18.16 51.67
CA PRO A 294 31.44 16.74 52.03
C PRO A 294 30.08 16.10 52.36
N VAL A 295 29.72 15.10 51.58
CA VAL A 295 28.63 14.16 51.87
C VAL A 295 29.27 12.86 52.35
N ALA A 296 28.68 12.30 53.39
CA ALA A 296 29.11 11.11 54.17
C ALA A 296 29.46 9.89 53.30
N PRO A 297 30.29 8.95 53.81
CA PRO A 297 31.01 7.98 52.99
C PRO A 297 30.11 6.94 52.34
N PRO A 298 30.40 6.62 51.09
CA PRO A 298 29.59 5.67 50.33
C PRO A 298 30.06 4.25 50.53
N THR A 299 29.11 3.40 50.60
CA THR A 299 29.21 2.00 50.28
C THR A 299 30.04 1.77 49.02
N THR A 300 31.09 0.97 49.18
CA THR A 300 32.01 0.43 48.17
C THR A 300 31.68 0.72 46.70
N SER A 301 32.40 1.67 46.10
CA SER A 301 32.39 1.90 44.65
C SER A 301 33.52 1.09 43.98
N VAL A 302 33.24 0.50 42.83
CA VAL A 302 34.20 -0.23 41.99
C VAL A 302 34.43 0.60 40.71
N GLN A 303 35.72 0.81 40.38
CA GLN A 303 36.08 1.54 39.17
C GLN A 303 35.89 0.69 37.91
N CYS A 304 35.34 1.27 36.85
CA CYS A 304 35.19 0.61 35.57
C CYS A 304 36.59 0.30 34.97
N PRO A 305 36.87 -0.94 34.55
CA PRO A 305 38.15 -1.30 33.96
C PRO A 305 38.38 -0.65 32.57
N HIS A 306 37.36 -0.06 31.96
CA HIS A 306 37.44 0.55 30.63
C HIS A 306 37.55 2.07 30.64
N CYS A 307 36.87 2.78 31.55
CA CYS A 307 36.83 4.23 31.59
C CYS A 307 37.17 4.82 32.95
N GLN A 308 37.47 3.96 33.96
CA GLN A 308 37.82 4.34 35.33
C GLN A 308 36.74 5.10 36.11
N ALA A 309 35.53 5.25 35.56
CA ALA A 309 34.41 5.85 36.27
C ALA A 309 33.99 5.00 37.46
N ALA A 310 33.68 5.67 38.59
CA ALA A 310 33.22 4.99 39.82
C ALA A 310 31.76 4.49 39.63
N ASN A 311 31.55 3.21 39.84
CA ASN A 311 30.23 2.58 39.74
C ASN A 311 29.87 1.87 41.03
N ASN A 312 28.58 1.58 41.22
CA ASN A 312 28.14 0.78 42.33
C ASN A 312 28.73 -0.63 42.24
N ALA A 313 29.16 -1.21 43.35
CA ALA A 313 29.77 -2.57 43.43
C ALA A 313 28.87 -3.68 42.86
N SER A 314 27.56 -3.47 42.80
CA SER A 314 26.56 -4.38 42.22
C SER A 314 26.23 -4.09 40.74
N ALA A 315 26.82 -3.05 40.12
CA ALA A 315 26.54 -2.68 38.77
C ALA A 315 27.08 -3.71 37.77
N LYS A 316 26.25 -4.27 36.95
CA LYS A 316 26.61 -5.19 35.85
C LYS A 316 27.23 -4.47 34.65
N PHE A 317 26.86 -3.19 34.45
CA PHE A 317 27.37 -2.34 33.39
C PHE A 317 27.80 -0.99 33.95
N CYS A 318 28.81 -0.40 33.35
CA CYS A 318 29.29 0.93 33.71
C CYS A 318 28.23 1.98 33.30
N SER A 319 27.86 2.88 34.23
CA SER A 319 26.91 3.95 33.98
C SER A 319 27.42 4.99 33.01
N ASP A 320 28.73 5.10 32.80
CA ASP A 320 29.37 6.12 32.02
C ASP A 320 29.75 5.66 30.61
N CYS A 321 30.30 4.45 30.42
CA CYS A 321 30.70 3.93 29.14
C CYS A 321 29.85 2.76 28.63
N GLY A 322 28.84 2.32 29.37
CA GLY A 322 27.92 1.24 28.99
C GLY A 322 28.55 -0.16 28.92
N LYS A 323 29.86 -0.33 29.21
CA LYS A 323 30.52 -1.64 29.15
C LYS A 323 30.28 -2.44 30.40
N ALA A 324 30.25 -3.78 30.25
CA ALA A 324 30.07 -4.69 31.38
C ALA A 324 31.21 -4.54 32.41
N MET A 325 30.84 -4.50 33.71
CA MET A 325 31.78 -4.25 34.82
C MET A 325 32.64 -5.44 35.19
N GLN A 326 32.16 -6.66 35.09
CA GLN A 326 32.92 -7.92 35.11
C GLN A 326 31.98 -9.12 34.90
N THR A 327 32.35 -10.03 34.00
CA THR A 327 31.95 -11.43 34.05
C THR A 327 33.07 -12.19 34.76
N PRO A 328 32.79 -13.06 35.76
CA PRO A 328 33.83 -13.92 36.35
C PRO A 328 34.41 -14.79 35.24
N LYS A 329 35.73 -14.67 35.03
CA LYS A 329 36.44 -15.48 34.05
C LYS A 329 36.93 -16.77 34.70
N VAL A 330 36.74 -17.90 34.02
CA VAL A 330 37.23 -19.22 34.40
C VAL A 330 38.29 -19.69 33.40
N PRO A 331 39.31 -20.45 33.80
CA PRO A 331 40.27 -20.97 32.85
C PRO A 331 39.67 -22.05 31.96
N CYS A 332 39.96 -22.01 30.67
CA CYS A 332 39.60 -23.06 29.74
C CYS A 332 40.19 -24.40 30.12
N ILE A 333 39.44 -25.48 30.04
CA ILE A 333 39.87 -26.85 30.40
C ILE A 333 41.02 -27.39 29.54
N SER A 334 41.25 -26.84 28.34
CA SER A 334 42.29 -27.30 27.40
C SER A 334 43.50 -26.37 27.35
N CYS A 335 43.31 -25.05 27.12
CA CYS A 335 44.40 -24.10 26.90
C CYS A 335 44.64 -23.15 28.08
N GLN A 336 43.82 -23.21 29.14
CA GLN A 336 43.85 -22.35 30.33
C GLN A 336 43.64 -20.86 30.07
N ALA A 337 43.23 -20.47 28.87
CA ALA A 337 42.82 -19.10 28.57
C ALA A 337 41.63 -18.69 29.44
N ALA A 338 41.60 -17.43 29.87
CA ALA A 338 40.49 -16.90 30.70
C ALA A 338 39.28 -16.67 29.83
N ILE A 339 38.22 -17.45 30.00
CA ILE A 339 36.94 -17.38 29.32
C ILE A 339 35.81 -17.01 30.26
N ASP A 340 34.72 -16.51 29.75
CA ASP A 340 33.53 -16.22 30.56
C ASP A 340 32.98 -17.52 31.18
N ALA A 341 32.50 -17.45 32.40
CA ALA A 341 32.09 -18.65 33.16
C ALA A 341 30.93 -19.43 32.55
N ASP A 342 30.15 -18.78 31.67
CA ASP A 342 29.02 -19.31 30.92
C ASP A 342 29.34 -19.64 29.45
N ALA A 343 30.61 -19.45 29.02
CA ALA A 343 31.02 -19.75 27.66
C ALA A 343 30.95 -21.24 27.36
N LYS A 344 30.22 -21.62 26.33
CA LYS A 344 30.09 -23.00 25.87
C LYS A 344 31.33 -23.51 25.12
N PHE A 345 32.09 -22.60 24.53
CA PHE A 345 33.31 -22.89 23.78
C PHE A 345 34.41 -21.87 24.12
N CYS A 346 35.65 -22.28 24.10
CA CYS A 346 36.78 -21.38 24.29
C CYS A 346 37.03 -20.57 22.99
N GLY A 347 37.07 -19.25 23.09
CA GLY A 347 37.36 -18.39 21.95
C GLY A 347 38.77 -18.52 21.38
N GLU A 348 39.74 -18.99 22.14
CA GLU A 348 41.15 -19.13 21.73
C GLU A 348 41.44 -20.48 21.09
N CYS A 349 40.93 -21.60 21.63
CA CYS A 349 41.27 -22.95 21.17
C CYS A 349 40.07 -23.73 20.59
N GLY A 350 38.87 -23.17 20.60
CA GLY A 350 37.65 -23.81 20.09
C GLY A 350 37.13 -24.99 20.93
N THR A 351 37.79 -25.35 22.02
CA THR A 351 37.39 -26.51 22.83
C THR A 351 36.07 -26.24 23.56
N GLN A 352 35.14 -27.19 23.45
CA GLN A 352 33.86 -27.12 24.16
C GLN A 352 34.09 -27.22 25.67
N GLN A 353 33.48 -26.29 26.43
CA GLN A 353 33.55 -26.27 27.88
C GLN A 353 32.43 -27.13 28.49
N VAL A 354 32.76 -27.97 29.44
CA VAL A 354 31.78 -28.81 30.14
C VAL A 354 31.06 -27.93 31.16
N THR A 355 29.82 -27.60 30.89
CA THR A 355 28.98 -26.79 31.80
C THR A 355 28.23 -27.62 32.84
N GLU A 356 28.15 -28.93 32.64
CA GLU A 356 27.42 -29.86 33.51
C GLU A 356 28.18 -31.18 33.70
N LYS A 357 28.15 -31.72 34.95
CA LYS A 357 28.57 -33.09 35.25
C LYS A 357 27.37 -33.94 35.62
N THR A 358 27.29 -35.16 35.10
CA THR A 358 26.22 -36.10 35.43
C THR A 358 26.71 -37.03 36.55
N CYS A 359 25.94 -37.12 37.64
CA CYS A 359 26.25 -38.02 38.74
C CYS A 359 26.13 -39.49 38.27
N ALA A 360 27.19 -40.28 38.48
CA ALA A 360 27.22 -41.69 38.09
C ALA A 360 26.25 -42.56 38.91
N LYS A 361 25.86 -42.13 40.10
CA LYS A 361 25.00 -42.89 41.00
C LYS A 361 23.50 -42.66 40.78
N CYS A 362 23.08 -41.42 40.57
CA CYS A 362 21.67 -41.07 40.46
C CYS A 362 21.29 -40.46 39.12
N GLY A 363 22.23 -40.22 38.19
CA GLY A 363 21.97 -39.67 36.86
C GLY A 363 21.65 -38.17 36.84
N LYS A 364 21.69 -37.47 37.97
CA LYS A 364 21.36 -36.05 38.05
C LYS A 364 22.49 -35.19 37.48
N LYS A 365 22.11 -34.18 36.68
CA LYS A 365 23.03 -33.18 36.17
C LYS A 365 23.35 -32.16 37.27
N ASN A 366 24.63 -31.87 37.45
CA ASN A 366 25.17 -30.92 38.41
C ASN A 366 26.06 -29.92 37.68
N THR A 367 26.32 -28.77 38.28
CA THR A 367 27.23 -27.78 37.71
C THR A 367 28.64 -28.34 37.57
N ALA A 368 29.41 -27.89 36.56
CA ALA A 368 30.78 -28.39 36.30
C ALA A 368 31.71 -28.32 37.52
N ASN A 369 31.51 -27.36 38.42
CA ASN A 369 32.32 -27.13 39.62
C ASN A 369 31.76 -27.84 40.88
N ALA A 370 30.67 -28.59 40.77
CA ALA A 370 30.12 -29.31 41.92
C ALA A 370 31.06 -30.40 42.36
N LYS A 371 31.40 -30.42 43.62
CA LYS A 371 32.23 -31.49 44.27
C LYS A 371 31.37 -32.66 44.72
N PHE A 372 30.06 -32.41 44.94
CA PHE A 372 29.13 -33.43 45.42
C PHE A 372 27.81 -33.26 44.64
N CYS A 373 27.13 -34.35 44.42
CA CYS A 373 25.81 -34.33 43.79
C CYS A 373 24.78 -33.68 44.72
N GLY A 374 24.08 -32.64 44.21
CA GLY A 374 23.08 -31.91 44.99
C GLY A 374 21.84 -32.72 45.37
N ASP A 375 21.70 -33.96 44.85
CA ASP A 375 20.54 -34.82 45.04
C ASP A 375 20.86 -36.01 45.96
N CYS A 376 21.96 -36.74 45.71
CA CYS A 376 22.31 -37.95 46.45
C CYS A 376 23.60 -37.83 47.32
N GLY A 377 24.24 -36.64 47.29
CA GLY A 377 25.45 -36.39 48.09
C GLY A 377 26.71 -37.13 47.60
N GLU A 378 26.67 -37.87 46.50
CA GLU A 378 27.81 -38.59 45.93
C GLU A 378 28.89 -37.62 45.42
N SER A 379 30.16 -37.96 45.57
CA SER A 379 31.28 -37.19 45.02
C SER A 379 31.25 -37.20 43.50
N LEU A 380 31.44 -36.05 42.87
CA LEU A 380 31.35 -35.85 41.40
C LEU A 380 32.72 -35.62 40.75
#